data_ac423c1b0c12914cb549758a8f33ceea
#
_entry.id   ac423c1b0c12914cb549758a8f33ceea
#
_cell.length_a   1.000
_cell.length_b   1.000
_cell.length_c   1.000
_cell.angle_alpha   90.00
_cell.angle_beta   90.00
_cell.angle_gamma   90.00
#
_symmetry.space_group_name_H-M   'P 1'
#
loop_
_entity.id
_entity.type
_entity.pdbx_description
1 polymer ?
#
loop_
_entity_poly.entity_id
_entity_poly.type
_entity_poly.pdbx_seq_one_letter_code
_entity_poly.pdbx_strand_id
1 'polypeptide(L)' 'MTPRELLNYVQAEPFRPFRIRTNSGRSFEIRHPEMVRVGRRDLLIFTFVSDSPEVYDRWESVSLLLIESLSHLETSAA' A
#
# COMPACT_ATOMS: atom_id res chain seq x y z
N MET A 1 11.56 0.13 -7.49
CA MET A 1 10.77 1.04 -6.61
C MET A 1 11.60 1.42 -5.41
N THR A 2 11.69 2.69 -5.12
CA THR A 2 12.48 3.15 -3.98
C THR A 2 11.56 3.41 -2.78
N PRO A 3 12.11 3.33 -1.56
CA PRO A 3 11.29 3.69 -0.40
C PRO A 3 10.71 5.10 -0.49
N ARG A 4 11.46 6.04 -1.05
CA ARG A 4 10.99 7.42 -1.15
C ARG A 4 9.75 7.53 -2.03
N GLU A 5 9.72 6.80 -3.12
CA GLU A 5 8.55 6.82 -3.99
C GLU A 5 7.32 6.30 -3.26
N LEU A 6 7.48 5.24 -2.49
CA LEU A 6 6.36 4.71 -1.70
C LEU A 6 5.95 5.69 -0.62
N LEU A 7 6.92 6.28 0.08
CA LEU A 7 6.60 7.22 1.14
C LEU A 7 5.85 8.43 0.63
N ASN A 8 6.13 8.86 -0.59
CA ASN A 8 5.39 9.98 -1.16
C ASN A 8 3.89 9.68 -1.25
N TYR A 9 3.54 8.43 -1.49
CA TYR A 9 2.14 8.05 -1.54
C TYR A 9 1.56 7.87 -0.13
N VAL A 10 2.34 7.25 0.76
CA VAL A 10 1.85 6.91 2.09
C VAL A 10 1.70 8.16 2.96
N GLN A 11 2.60 9.11 2.80
CA GLN A 11 2.64 10.30 3.65
C GLN A 11 1.96 11.51 3.01
N ALA A 12 1.29 11.33 1.90
CA ALA A 12 0.59 12.43 1.23
C ALA A 12 -0.48 13.02 2.14
N GLU A 13 -0.63 14.34 2.07
CA GLU A 13 -1.61 15.08 2.87
C GLU A 13 -2.50 15.88 1.95
N PRO A 14 -3.78 15.55 1.82
CA PRO A 14 -4.43 14.42 2.49
C PRO A 14 -4.04 13.11 1.83
N PHE A 15 -4.18 12.03 2.58
CA PHE A 15 -3.89 10.72 2.05
C PHE A 15 -4.92 10.38 0.98
N ARG A 16 -4.45 9.84 -0.13
CA ARG A 16 -5.32 9.38 -1.21
C ARG A 16 -5.08 7.89 -1.41
N PRO A 17 -6.12 7.08 -1.38
CA PRO A 17 -5.96 5.64 -1.60
C PRO A 17 -5.25 5.35 -2.92
N PHE A 18 -4.44 4.31 -2.92
CA PHE A 18 -3.67 3.96 -4.11
C PHE A 18 -3.55 2.45 -4.23
N ARG A 19 -3.13 2.03 -5.40
CA ARG A 19 -2.96 0.62 -5.73
C ARG A 19 -1.49 0.34 -5.99
N ILE A 20 -1.01 -0.77 -5.45
CA ILE A 20 0.32 -1.28 -5.71
C ILE A 20 0.16 -2.49 -6.62
N ARG A 21 0.89 -2.51 -7.72
CA ARG A 21 0.86 -3.63 -8.64
C ARG A 21 2.24 -4.24 -8.71
N THR A 22 2.32 -5.56 -8.63
CA THR A 22 3.58 -6.26 -8.70
C THR A 22 3.80 -6.87 -10.08
N ASN A 23 5.05 -7.24 -10.37
CA ASN A 23 5.39 -7.86 -11.64
C ASN A 23 4.69 -9.18 -11.84
N SER A 24 4.30 -9.84 -10.77
CA SER A 24 3.63 -11.13 -10.88
C SER A 24 2.14 -11.00 -11.12
N GLY A 25 1.64 -9.78 -11.26
CA GLY A 25 0.23 -9.57 -11.56
C GLY A 25 -0.64 -9.40 -10.33
N ARG A 26 -0.05 -9.41 -9.14
CA ARG A 26 -0.82 -9.16 -7.93
C ARG A 26 -1.04 -7.68 -7.78
N SER A 27 -2.12 -7.30 -7.12
CA SER A 27 -2.33 -5.91 -6.79
C SER A 27 -2.89 -5.79 -5.38
N PHE A 28 -2.56 -4.69 -4.73
CA PHE A 28 -2.99 -4.41 -3.36
C PHE A 28 -3.59 -3.02 -3.34
N GLU A 29 -4.76 -2.88 -2.76
CA GLU A 29 -5.39 -1.57 -2.62
C GLU A 29 -5.13 -1.05 -1.23
N ILE A 30 -4.48 0.08 -1.16
CA ILE A 30 -4.12 0.70 0.11
C ILE A 30 -5.07 1.84 0.36
N ARG A 31 -6.02 1.63 1.25
CA ARG A 31 -7.05 2.61 1.52
C ARG A 31 -6.77 3.45 2.75
N HIS A 32 -5.80 3.04 3.56
CA HIS A 32 -5.40 3.78 4.74
C HIS A 32 -3.89 3.69 4.89
N PRO A 33 -3.23 4.77 5.31
CA PRO A 33 -1.76 4.75 5.38
C PRO A 33 -1.23 3.75 6.41
N GLU A 34 -2.02 3.42 7.43
CA GLU A 34 -1.55 2.46 8.42
C GLU A 34 -1.55 1.03 7.90
N MET A 35 -2.05 0.79 6.71
CA MET A 35 -1.99 -0.55 6.13
C MET A 35 -0.60 -0.92 5.68
N VAL A 36 0.33 0.01 5.61
CA VAL A 36 1.65 -0.28 5.08
C VAL A 36 2.75 0.27 5.97
N ARG A 37 3.88 -0.41 5.95
CA ARG A 37 5.11 0.06 6.56
C ARG A 37 6.21 -0.11 5.53
N VAL A 38 6.91 0.96 5.25
CA VAL A 38 7.91 0.96 4.19
C VAL A 38 9.27 0.67 4.81
N GLY A 39 9.91 -0.39 4.34
CA GLY A 39 11.25 -0.73 4.77
C GLY A 39 12.25 -0.31 3.71
N ARG A 40 13.50 -0.62 3.97
CA ARG A 40 14.56 -0.26 3.04
C ARG A 40 14.47 -1.08 1.76
N ARG A 41 14.09 -2.34 1.87
CA ARG A 41 14.07 -3.25 0.74
C ARG A 41 12.72 -3.89 0.50
N ASP A 42 11.80 -3.73 1.42
CA ASP A 42 10.51 -4.37 1.29
C ASP A 42 9.42 -3.48 1.85
N LEU A 43 8.21 -3.91 1.64
CA LEU A 43 7.02 -3.22 2.10
C LEU A 43 6.20 -4.23 2.86
N LEU A 44 5.78 -3.88 4.06
CA LEU A 44 4.85 -4.72 4.81
C LEU A 44 3.44 -4.19 4.56
N ILE A 45 2.54 -5.09 4.20
CA ILE A 45 1.15 -4.74 3.93
C ILE A 45 0.30 -5.49 4.94
N PHE A 46 -0.53 -4.76 5.67
CA PHE A 46 -1.38 -5.32 6.71
C PHE A 46 -2.83 -5.31 6.24
N THR A 47 -3.53 -6.41 6.52
CA THR A 47 -4.97 -6.48 6.29
C THR A 47 -5.62 -6.46 7.66
N PHE A 48 -6.58 -5.58 7.85
CA PHE A 48 -7.18 -5.40 9.17
C PHE A 48 -8.51 -6.13 9.26
N VAL A 49 -8.89 -6.44 10.49
CA VAL A 49 -10.21 -6.99 10.76
C VAL A 49 -11.22 -5.91 10.38
N SER A 50 -12.29 -6.31 9.69
CA SER A 50 -13.16 -5.35 9.03
C SER A 50 -13.79 -4.35 9.99
N ASP A 51 -14.06 -4.73 11.22
CA ASP A 51 -14.69 -3.82 12.15
C ASP A 51 -13.72 -3.22 13.15
N SER A 52 -12.44 -3.50 13.04
CA SER A 52 -11.46 -3.04 14.02
C SER A 52 -10.20 -2.68 13.30
N PRO A 53 -10.11 -1.46 12.77
CA PRO A 53 -8.93 -1.08 12.00
C PRO A 53 -7.66 -1.03 12.83
N GLU A 54 -7.75 -1.17 14.14
CA GLU A 54 -6.58 -1.22 14.98
C GLU A 54 -6.05 -2.63 15.14
N VAL A 55 -6.78 -3.64 14.65
CA VAL A 55 -6.40 -5.03 14.83
C VAL A 55 -6.16 -5.63 13.45
N TYR A 56 -4.92 -6.01 13.18
CA TYR A 56 -4.65 -6.59 11.88
C TYR A 56 -4.96 -8.08 11.90
N ASP A 57 -5.39 -8.58 10.76
CA ASP A 57 -5.73 -9.98 10.57
C ASP A 57 -4.51 -10.73 10.09
N ARG A 58 -3.78 -10.16 9.15
CA ARG A 58 -2.57 -10.78 8.65
C ARG A 58 -1.73 -9.72 7.96
N TRP A 59 -0.50 -10.09 7.63
CA TRP A 59 0.42 -9.18 6.96
C TRP A 59 1.23 -9.95 5.94
N GLU A 60 1.82 -9.20 5.04
CA GLU A 60 2.60 -9.79 3.97
C GLU A 60 3.76 -8.86 3.65
N SER A 61 4.93 -9.44 3.37
CA SER A 61 6.11 -8.66 2.98
C SER A 61 6.28 -8.78 1.47
N VAL A 62 6.46 -7.65 0.81
CA VAL A 62 6.63 -7.61 -0.63
C VAL A 62 7.95 -6.89 -0.92
N SER A 63 8.82 -7.53 -1.69
CA SER A 63 10.09 -6.91 -2.06
C SER A 63 9.84 -5.68 -2.93
N LEU A 64 10.56 -4.61 -2.66
CA LEU A 64 10.43 -3.40 -3.48
C LEU A 64 10.82 -3.67 -4.93
N LEU A 65 11.66 -4.65 -5.17
CA LEU A 65 12.06 -4.99 -6.53
C LEU A 65 10.91 -5.58 -7.34
N LEU A 66 9.91 -6.09 -6.68
CA LEU A 66 8.77 -6.70 -7.36
C LEU A 66 7.64 -5.73 -7.65
N ILE A 67 7.73 -4.52 -7.16
CA ILE A 67 6.67 -3.54 -7.37
C ILE A 67 6.84 -2.91 -8.73
N GLU A 68 5.82 -3.03 -9.55
CA GLU A 68 5.84 -2.53 -10.91
C GLU A 68 5.32 -1.12 -11.00
N SER A 69 4.25 -0.81 -10.30
CA SER A 69 3.65 0.51 -10.43
C SER A 69 2.81 0.86 -9.22
N LEU A 70 2.65 2.16 -9.04
CA LEU A 70 1.73 2.73 -8.05
C LEU A 70 0.76 3.62 -8.82
N SER A 71 -0.51 3.59 -8.46
CA SER A 71 -1.48 4.48 -9.08
C SER A 71 -2.58 4.77 -8.08
N HIS A 72 -3.13 5.97 -8.13
CA HIS A 72 -4.23 6.31 -7.25
C HIS A 72 -5.49 5.57 -7.69
N LEU A 73 -6.29 5.15 -6.71
CA LEU A 73 -7.56 4.54 -7.02
C LEU A 73 -8.49 5.62 -7.52
N GLU A 74 -9.27 5.29 -8.56
CA GLU A 74 -10.22 6.23 -9.03
C GLU A 74 -11.39 6.20 -8.13
N THR A 75 -11.80 7.33 -7.66
CA THR A 75 -13.02 7.37 -6.93
C THR A 75 -14.02 7.64 -7.96
N SER A 76 -14.96 6.83 -8.04
CA SER A 76 -16.00 7.06 -8.97
C SER A 76 -16.86 8.13 -8.51
N ALA A 77 -16.50 8.86 -7.64
CA ALA A 77 -17.31 9.87 -7.26
C ALA A 77 -17.64 10.70 -8.29
N ALA A 78 -17.38 10.42 -9.04
CA ALA A 78 -17.78 11.36 -9.91
C ALA A 78 -18.70 12.15 -9.40
#